data_419beb17424f4bc9ffae7b21f5ffe463
#
_entry.id   419beb17424f4bc9ffae7b21f5ffe463
#
_cell.length_a   1.000
_cell.length_b   1.000
_cell.length_c   1.000
_cell.angle_alpha   90.00
_cell.angle_beta   90.00
_cell.angle_gamma   90.00
#
_symmetry.space_group_name_H-M   'P 1'
#
loop_
_entity.id
_entity.type
_entity.pdbx_description
1 polymer ?
#
loop_
_entity_poly.entity_id
_entity_poly.type
_entity_poly.pdbx_seq_one_letter_code
_entity_poly.pdbx_strand_id
1 'polypeptide(L)'
;MTAYSETSAGKGADGATPVPATAYGADPEERGSPWYKRRGWLVSAALVVVVVVTVLTDLPGHDSRAGQISDDASVMSQVNTDIGPCSYALGESLTIYHDLSAGTLTPSEMKQAPGLLQDDQNACSYTDDSIYELSDIGIPGSASGKYMGQVVSTVTLWATSDALAAIEEIQAIDSNPSDTTAKGRLVHFEQVLTRDRDQAESELGAADSLLQTHLPALNLAKVQASVSS
;
A
#
# COMPACT_ATOMS: atom_id res chain seq x y z
N MET A 1 -46.32 -43.84 0.29
CA MET A 1 -47.40 -44.17 1.21
C MET A 1 -47.26 -43.31 2.42
N THR A 2 -48.32 -42.60 2.70
CA THR A 2 -48.80 -41.94 3.92
C THR A 2 -47.96 -40.76 4.38
N ALA A 3 -48.36 -39.55 4.26
CA ALA A 3 -49.61 -38.79 4.51
C ALA A 3 -49.61 -38.10 5.89
N TYR A 4 -49.83 -36.73 5.79
CA TYR A 4 -50.62 -35.86 6.70
C TYR A 4 -50.08 -35.64 8.14
N SER A 5 -49.99 -34.40 8.61
CA SER A 5 -51.11 -33.55 9.00
C SER A 5 -50.74 -32.09 9.20
N GLU A 6 -51.64 -31.28 8.74
CA GLU A 6 -51.96 -29.89 9.03
C GLU A 6 -52.34 -29.58 10.49
N THR A 7 -52.51 -28.31 10.67
CA THR A 7 -53.26 -27.53 11.68
C THR A 7 -52.41 -27.00 12.84
N SER A 8 -52.41 -25.69 13.19
CA SER A 8 -53.59 -24.84 13.40
C SER A 8 -53.17 -23.37 13.56
N ALA A 9 -54.05 -22.49 13.12
CA ALA A 9 -54.05 -21.06 13.32
C ALA A 9 -54.19 -20.64 14.80
N GLY A 10 -53.48 -19.58 15.20
CA GLY A 10 -53.67 -18.84 16.45
C GLY A 10 -53.66 -17.36 16.20
N LYS A 11 -54.81 -16.78 16.07
CA LYS A 11 -55.14 -15.35 15.96
C LYS A 11 -55.14 -14.77 17.38
N GLY A 12 -54.41 -13.70 17.61
CA GLY A 12 -54.44 -12.93 18.83
C GLY A 12 -53.99 -11.49 18.55
N ALA A 13 -54.98 -10.62 18.51
CA ALA A 13 -54.82 -9.19 18.37
C ALA A 13 -54.53 -8.53 19.73
N ASP A 14 -54.11 -7.27 19.64
CA ASP A 14 -54.23 -6.18 20.60
C ASP A 14 -53.04 -5.95 21.56
N GLY A 15 -52.52 -4.72 21.47
CA GLY A 15 -51.71 -4.10 22.49
C GLY A 15 -50.63 -3.14 21.99
N ALA A 16 -50.99 -2.19 21.12
CA ALA A 16 -50.06 -1.08 20.82
C ALA A 16 -50.04 -0.08 21.97
N THR A 17 -48.98 -0.12 22.76
CA THR A 17 -48.59 1.02 23.65
C THR A 17 -47.49 1.82 22.95
N PRO A 18 -47.66 3.12 22.76
CA PRO A 18 -46.63 3.98 22.21
C PRO A 18 -45.51 4.16 23.23
N VAL A 19 -44.31 3.72 22.86
CA VAL A 19 -43.09 4.04 23.63
C VAL A 19 -42.71 5.48 23.30
N PRO A 20 -42.47 6.35 24.30
CA PRO A 20 -42.08 7.73 24.08
C PRO A 20 -40.69 7.74 23.42
N ALA A 21 -40.57 8.53 22.34
CA ALA A 21 -39.32 8.86 21.72
C ALA A 21 -38.42 9.61 22.69
N THR A 22 -37.53 8.90 23.36
CA THR A 22 -36.39 9.51 24.05
C THR A 22 -35.46 10.05 22.97
N ALA A 23 -35.42 11.38 22.91
CA ALA A 23 -34.46 12.14 22.15
C ALA A 23 -33.04 11.70 22.56
N TYR A 24 -32.38 10.95 21.71
CA TYR A 24 -30.93 10.78 21.79
C TYR A 24 -30.31 12.12 21.45
N GLY A 25 -29.89 12.83 22.47
CA GLY A 25 -28.99 13.96 22.36
C GLY A 25 -27.70 13.45 21.71
N ALA A 26 -27.53 13.79 20.46
CA ALA A 26 -26.25 13.63 19.78
C ALA A 26 -25.28 14.62 20.40
N ASP A 27 -24.32 14.15 21.17
CA ASP A 27 -23.15 14.89 21.58
C ASP A 27 -22.30 15.20 20.33
N PRO A 28 -22.09 16.47 19.96
CA PRO A 28 -21.38 16.84 18.74
C PRO A 28 -19.88 17.04 18.95
N GLU A 29 -19.27 16.54 20.00
CA GLU A 29 -17.86 16.83 20.32
C GLU A 29 -16.98 15.59 20.51
N GLU A 30 -16.90 14.74 19.49
CA GLU A 30 -15.71 13.91 19.27
C GLU A 30 -15.54 13.62 17.78
N ARG A 31 -15.35 14.68 17.01
CA ARG A 31 -14.88 14.54 15.64
C ARG A 31 -13.37 14.70 15.61
N GLY A 32 -12.65 13.74 16.15
CA GLY A 32 -11.35 13.39 15.64
C GLY A 32 -11.53 13.10 14.16
N SER A 33 -10.90 13.86 13.28
CA SER A 33 -11.02 13.72 11.84
C SER A 33 -10.60 12.28 11.47
N PRO A 34 -11.51 11.43 11.00
CA PRO A 34 -11.18 10.05 10.76
C PRO A 34 -10.05 10.00 9.73
N TRP A 35 -8.98 9.32 10.07
CA TRP A 35 -7.73 9.21 9.34
C TRP A 35 -7.92 8.76 7.87
N TYR A 36 -8.99 8.02 7.54
CA TYR A 36 -9.34 7.63 6.18
C TYR A 36 -9.70 8.83 5.26
N LYS A 37 -10.00 10.03 5.81
CA LYS A 37 -10.21 11.23 4.98
C LYS A 37 -8.92 11.77 4.36
N ARG A 38 -7.74 11.30 4.80
CA ARG A 38 -6.46 11.65 4.18
C ARG A 38 -6.24 10.94 2.83
N ARG A 39 -6.97 9.85 2.55
CA ARG A 39 -6.89 9.13 1.24
C ARG A 39 -7.18 10.03 0.03
N GLY A 40 -8.08 10.98 0.13
CA GLY A 40 -8.43 11.86 -1.01
C GLY A 40 -7.35 12.86 -1.43
N TRP A 41 -6.38 13.17 -0.58
CA TRP A 41 -5.37 14.20 -0.86
C TRP A 41 -4.13 13.65 -1.57
N LEU A 42 -3.80 12.39 -1.36
CA LEU A 42 -2.62 11.75 -1.96
C LEU A 42 -2.83 11.35 -3.41
N VAL A 43 -4.07 11.00 -3.80
CA VAL A 43 -4.42 10.72 -5.20
C VAL A 43 -4.26 11.97 -6.09
N SER A 44 -4.51 13.16 -5.54
CA SER A 44 -4.39 14.43 -6.28
C SER A 44 -2.93 14.84 -6.50
N ALA A 45 -2.00 14.46 -5.62
CA ALA A 45 -0.58 14.80 -5.76
C ALA A 45 0.11 13.95 -6.83
N ALA A 46 -0.28 12.67 -6.98
CA ALA A 46 0.27 11.79 -8.02
C ALA A 46 -0.11 12.27 -9.43
N LEU A 47 -1.30 12.83 -9.61
CA LEU A 47 -1.81 13.27 -10.92
C LEU A 47 -1.09 14.52 -11.45
N VAL A 48 -0.56 15.39 -10.59
CA VAL A 48 0.18 16.60 -11.00
C VAL A 48 1.57 16.26 -11.53
N VAL A 49 2.22 15.20 -11.02
CA VAL A 49 3.55 14.79 -11.49
C VAL A 49 3.48 14.19 -12.89
N VAL A 50 2.42 13.45 -13.22
CA VAL A 50 2.23 12.84 -14.55
C VAL A 50 2.10 13.91 -15.65
N VAL A 51 1.44 15.03 -15.39
CA VAL A 51 1.22 16.09 -16.41
C VAL A 51 2.51 16.84 -16.75
N VAL A 52 3.47 16.95 -15.83
CA VAL A 52 4.74 17.67 -16.09
C VAL A 52 5.70 16.85 -16.96
N VAL A 53 5.65 15.52 -16.85
CA VAL A 53 6.54 14.61 -17.61
C VAL A 53 6.11 14.49 -19.08
N THR A 54 4.80 14.49 -19.37
CA THR A 54 4.29 14.34 -20.75
C THR A 54 4.57 15.53 -21.68
N VAL A 55 4.89 16.72 -21.15
CA VAL A 55 5.19 17.91 -21.97
C VAL A 55 6.64 17.92 -22.47
N LEU A 56 7.54 17.11 -21.91
CA LEU A 56 8.97 17.09 -22.27
C LEU A 56 9.35 16.02 -23.29
N THR A 57 8.42 15.15 -23.72
CA THR A 57 8.73 13.98 -24.55
C THR A 57 8.74 14.20 -26.07
N ASP A 58 8.47 15.40 -26.57
CA ASP A 58 8.39 15.70 -28.02
C ASP A 58 9.67 16.27 -28.64
N LEU A 59 10.86 16.07 -28.05
CA LEU A 59 12.11 16.54 -28.64
C LEU A 59 12.88 15.39 -29.29
N PRO A 60 13.24 15.50 -30.60
CA PRO A 60 14.05 14.49 -31.26
C PRO A 60 15.49 14.52 -30.76
N GLY A 61 15.95 13.45 -30.15
CA GLY A 61 17.35 13.33 -29.73
C GLY A 61 17.55 12.34 -28.57
N HIS A 62 17.03 11.12 -28.69
CA HIS A 62 17.21 10.05 -27.68
C HIS A 62 18.69 9.73 -27.37
N ASP A 63 19.62 10.08 -28.26
CA ASP A 63 21.06 9.91 -28.04
C ASP A 63 21.70 11.07 -27.26
N SER A 64 20.97 12.14 -27.01
CA SER A 64 21.45 13.26 -26.21
C SER A 64 21.31 12.96 -24.71
N ARG A 65 22.20 13.52 -23.89
CA ARG A 65 22.10 13.42 -22.45
C ARG A 65 20.74 13.91 -21.91
N ALA A 66 20.17 14.93 -22.50
CA ALA A 66 18.84 15.43 -22.15
C ALA A 66 17.74 14.42 -22.45
N GLY A 67 17.85 13.69 -23.58
CA GLY A 67 16.95 12.59 -23.91
C GLY A 67 17.05 11.45 -22.88
N GLN A 68 18.25 11.02 -22.52
CA GLN A 68 18.46 9.98 -21.51
C GLN A 68 17.88 10.38 -20.15
N ILE A 69 18.06 11.62 -19.71
CA ILE A 69 17.46 12.13 -18.45
C ILE A 69 15.94 12.05 -18.52
N SER A 70 15.34 12.45 -19.66
CA SER A 70 13.89 12.42 -19.85
C SER A 70 13.34 11.00 -19.81
N ASP A 71 14.02 10.06 -20.48
CA ASP A 71 13.60 8.67 -20.56
C ASP A 71 13.72 7.98 -19.18
N ASP A 72 14.85 8.15 -18.50
CA ASP A 72 15.05 7.58 -17.15
C ASP A 72 14.10 8.22 -16.11
N ALA A 73 13.82 9.53 -16.22
CA ALA A 73 12.83 10.18 -15.36
C ALA A 73 11.40 9.68 -15.62
N SER A 74 11.06 9.36 -16.87
CA SER A 74 9.79 8.74 -17.24
C SER A 74 9.64 7.35 -16.62
N VAL A 75 10.69 6.52 -16.70
CA VAL A 75 10.72 5.18 -16.05
C VAL A 75 10.50 5.33 -14.55
N MET A 76 11.21 6.25 -13.88
CA MET A 76 11.05 6.48 -12.44
C MET A 76 9.64 6.96 -12.07
N SER A 77 9.05 7.82 -12.89
CA SER A 77 7.67 8.28 -12.67
C SER A 77 6.68 7.12 -12.76
N GLN A 78 6.84 6.25 -13.75
CA GLN A 78 6.00 5.07 -13.91
C GLN A 78 6.18 4.10 -12.74
N VAL A 79 7.43 3.77 -12.37
CA VAL A 79 7.73 2.95 -11.19
C VAL A 79 7.01 3.47 -9.96
N ASN A 80 7.17 4.75 -9.64
CA ASN A 80 6.51 5.34 -8.46
C ASN A 80 4.98 5.31 -8.53
N THR A 81 4.41 5.40 -9.72
CA THR A 81 2.96 5.30 -9.92
C THR A 81 2.46 3.90 -9.64
N ASP A 82 3.14 2.90 -10.18
CA ASP A 82 2.69 1.50 -10.14
C ASP A 82 2.90 0.87 -8.76
N ILE A 83 4.00 1.19 -8.09
CA ILE A 83 4.27 0.68 -6.73
C ILE A 83 3.63 1.51 -5.62
N GLY A 84 3.21 2.73 -5.91
CA GLY A 84 2.69 3.68 -4.92
C GLY A 84 1.58 3.12 -4.04
N PRO A 85 0.57 2.45 -4.61
CA PRO A 85 -0.50 1.82 -3.83
C PRO A 85 0.01 0.79 -2.83
N CYS A 86 0.89 -0.13 -3.24
CA CYS A 86 1.47 -1.14 -2.35
C CYS A 86 2.40 -0.51 -1.30
N SER A 87 3.22 0.46 -1.69
CA SER A 87 4.10 1.18 -0.76
C SER A 87 3.29 1.88 0.35
N TYR A 88 2.18 2.51 -0.01
CA TYR A 88 1.27 3.12 0.96
C TYR A 88 0.62 2.09 1.88
N ALA A 89 0.10 1.01 1.30
CA ALA A 89 -0.54 -0.09 2.01
C ALA A 89 0.39 -0.75 3.03
N LEU A 90 1.64 -1.04 2.65
CA LEU A 90 2.64 -1.55 3.59
C LEU A 90 2.89 -0.59 4.75
N GLY A 91 3.01 0.72 4.48
CA GLY A 91 3.19 1.73 5.53
C GLY A 91 2.01 1.81 6.50
N GLU A 92 0.78 1.66 6.01
CA GLU A 92 -0.44 1.60 6.81
C GLU A 92 -0.48 0.32 7.67
N SER A 93 -0.21 -0.84 7.06
CA SER A 93 -0.15 -2.14 7.76
C SER A 93 0.90 -2.16 8.87
N LEU A 94 2.09 -1.62 8.63
CA LEU A 94 3.14 -1.51 9.66
C LEU A 94 2.71 -0.59 10.81
N THR A 95 1.97 0.48 10.52
CA THR A 95 1.43 1.36 11.56
C THR A 95 0.41 0.61 12.42
N ILE A 96 -0.51 -0.15 11.80
CA ILE A 96 -1.46 -1.01 12.52
C ILE A 96 -0.72 -2.01 13.42
N TYR A 97 0.32 -2.66 12.89
CA TYR A 97 1.12 -3.61 13.67
C TYR A 97 1.82 -2.95 14.87
N HIS A 98 2.41 -1.78 14.70
CA HIS A 98 3.05 -1.05 15.79
C HIS A 98 2.05 -0.64 16.87
N ASP A 99 0.89 -0.13 16.48
CA ASP A 99 -0.16 0.28 17.41
C ASP A 99 -0.79 -0.91 18.14
N LEU A 100 -0.97 -2.04 17.44
CA LEU A 100 -1.40 -3.32 18.04
C LEU A 100 -0.38 -3.80 19.07
N SER A 101 0.89 -3.78 18.71
CA SER A 101 1.98 -4.24 19.58
C SER A 101 2.20 -3.35 20.79
N ALA A 102 1.97 -2.05 20.66
CA ALA A 102 2.02 -1.07 21.74
C ALA A 102 0.74 -1.07 22.61
N GLY A 103 -0.33 -1.72 22.18
CA GLY A 103 -1.64 -1.68 22.86
C GLY A 103 -2.31 -0.31 22.81
N THR A 104 -2.02 0.49 21.77
CA THR A 104 -2.54 1.85 21.60
C THR A 104 -3.80 1.91 20.76
N LEU A 105 -4.16 0.82 20.06
CA LEU A 105 -5.38 0.73 19.26
C LEU A 105 -6.63 0.83 20.17
N THR A 106 -7.56 1.69 19.80
CA THR A 106 -8.87 1.72 20.40
C THR A 106 -9.71 0.49 20.03
N PRO A 107 -10.76 0.12 20.80
CA PRO A 107 -11.64 -1.00 20.44
C PRO A 107 -12.29 -0.85 19.06
N SER A 108 -12.52 0.36 18.57
CA SER A 108 -13.04 0.61 17.22
C SER A 108 -12.02 0.33 16.15
N GLU A 109 -10.77 0.74 16.36
CA GLU A 109 -9.65 0.49 15.43
C GLU A 109 -9.31 -0.99 15.36
N MET A 110 -9.24 -1.68 16.49
CA MET A 110 -9.06 -3.15 16.52
C MET A 110 -10.12 -3.89 15.71
N LYS A 111 -11.36 -3.42 15.72
CA LYS A 111 -12.45 -4.04 14.93
C LYS A 111 -12.29 -3.77 13.43
N GLN A 112 -11.66 -2.67 13.05
CA GLN A 112 -11.47 -2.27 11.65
C GLN A 112 -10.17 -2.81 11.06
N ALA A 113 -9.17 -3.10 11.87
CA ALA A 113 -7.85 -3.53 11.44
C ALA A 113 -7.87 -4.72 10.44
N PRO A 114 -8.64 -5.82 10.65
CA PRO A 114 -8.67 -6.92 9.70
C PRO A 114 -9.14 -6.49 8.28
N GLY A 115 -10.13 -5.60 8.21
CA GLY A 115 -10.64 -5.10 6.93
C GLY A 115 -9.62 -4.22 6.21
N LEU A 116 -8.91 -3.39 6.95
CA LEU A 116 -7.86 -2.52 6.41
C LEU A 116 -6.67 -3.32 5.89
N LEU A 117 -6.19 -4.29 6.68
CA LEU A 117 -5.12 -5.19 6.27
C LEU A 117 -5.48 -6.00 5.02
N GLN A 118 -6.76 -6.37 4.86
CA GLN A 118 -7.23 -7.03 3.64
C GLN A 118 -7.23 -6.07 2.45
N ASP A 119 -7.64 -4.82 2.65
CA ASP A 119 -7.57 -3.79 1.59
C ASP A 119 -6.11 -3.51 1.19
N ASP A 120 -5.20 -3.49 2.16
CA ASP A 120 -3.77 -3.29 1.94
C ASP A 120 -3.14 -4.47 1.18
N GLN A 121 -3.49 -5.70 1.54
CA GLN A 121 -3.09 -6.90 0.81
C GLN A 121 -3.57 -6.84 -0.65
N ASN A 122 -4.82 -6.46 -0.87
CA ASN A 122 -5.37 -6.30 -2.21
C ASN A 122 -4.61 -5.21 -3.00
N ALA A 123 -4.24 -4.08 -2.37
CA ALA A 123 -3.47 -3.03 -3.03
C ALA A 123 -2.10 -3.50 -3.53
N CYS A 124 -1.40 -4.36 -2.76
CA CYS A 124 -0.15 -4.98 -3.21
C CYS A 124 -0.38 -6.05 -4.28
N SER A 125 -1.45 -6.84 -4.19
CA SER A 125 -1.78 -7.86 -5.20
C SER A 125 -2.14 -7.24 -6.55
N TYR A 126 -2.87 -6.11 -6.57
CA TYR A 126 -3.15 -5.38 -7.81
C TYR A 126 -1.92 -4.73 -8.42
N THR A 127 -0.90 -4.44 -7.62
CA THR A 127 0.38 -3.94 -8.10
C THR A 127 1.08 -4.98 -8.98
N ASP A 128 0.88 -6.29 -8.75
CA ASP A 128 1.42 -7.36 -9.58
C ASP A 128 0.94 -7.25 -11.05
N ASP A 129 -0.33 -6.96 -11.28
CA ASP A 129 -0.87 -6.75 -12.63
C ASP A 129 -0.26 -5.52 -13.31
N SER A 130 -0.05 -4.42 -12.57
CA SER A 130 0.56 -3.18 -13.10
C SER A 130 2.06 -3.35 -13.37
N ILE A 131 2.75 -4.20 -12.62
CA ILE A 131 4.19 -4.47 -12.77
C ILE A 131 4.49 -5.30 -14.03
N TYR A 132 3.54 -6.10 -14.53
CA TYR A 132 3.70 -6.72 -15.86
C TYR A 132 3.83 -5.65 -16.95
N GLU A 133 3.18 -4.50 -16.79
CA GLU A 133 3.35 -3.33 -17.67
C GLU A 133 4.74 -2.69 -17.50
N LEU A 134 5.36 -2.72 -16.30
CA LEU A 134 6.74 -2.28 -16.09
C LEU A 134 7.76 -3.13 -16.84
N SER A 135 7.51 -4.42 -17.02
CA SER A 135 8.39 -5.27 -17.83
C SER A 135 8.39 -4.91 -19.31
N ASP A 136 7.33 -4.24 -19.77
CA ASP A 136 7.16 -3.75 -21.13
C ASP A 136 7.63 -2.30 -21.30
N ILE A 137 7.95 -1.60 -20.21
CA ILE A 137 8.63 -0.30 -20.29
C ILE A 137 10.00 -0.53 -20.93
N GLY A 138 10.16 0.02 -22.11
CA GLY A 138 11.43 -0.02 -22.82
C GLY A 138 12.53 0.64 -21.97
N ILE A 139 13.30 -0.16 -21.24
CA ILE A 139 14.45 0.34 -20.50
C ILE A 139 15.44 0.89 -21.53
N PRO A 140 15.83 2.20 -21.40
CA PRO A 140 16.74 2.80 -22.34
C PRO A 140 18.03 1.99 -22.46
N GLY A 141 18.52 1.75 -23.69
CA GLY A 141 19.76 1.03 -23.97
C GLY A 141 21.03 1.80 -23.56
N SER A 142 20.90 2.85 -22.76
CA SER A 142 21.97 3.68 -22.23
C SER A 142 22.71 3.05 -21.04
N ALA A 143 23.85 3.61 -20.67
CA ALA A 143 24.60 3.17 -19.49
C ALA A 143 23.80 3.41 -18.19
N SER A 144 23.04 4.51 -18.10
CA SER A 144 22.10 4.79 -16.98
C SER A 144 20.89 3.84 -17.01
N GLY A 145 20.36 3.54 -18.20
CA GLY A 145 19.24 2.61 -18.37
C GLY A 145 19.51 1.22 -17.81
N LYS A 146 20.77 0.77 -17.80
CA LYS A 146 21.13 -0.49 -17.14
C LYS A 146 20.81 -0.46 -15.63
N TYR A 147 21.12 0.66 -14.95
CA TYR A 147 20.81 0.83 -13.53
C TYR A 147 19.30 1.00 -13.32
N MET A 148 18.63 1.68 -14.23
CA MET A 148 17.16 1.77 -14.20
C MET A 148 16.50 0.41 -14.30
N GLY A 149 17.00 -0.50 -15.13
CA GLY A 149 16.54 -1.89 -15.18
C GLY A 149 16.73 -2.65 -13.86
N GLN A 150 17.84 -2.40 -13.15
CA GLN A 150 18.07 -2.97 -11.83
C GLN A 150 17.10 -2.38 -10.81
N VAL A 151 16.89 -1.06 -10.79
CA VAL A 151 15.88 -0.40 -9.94
C VAL A 151 14.51 -1.04 -10.15
N VAL A 152 14.04 -1.12 -11.41
CA VAL A 152 12.75 -1.74 -11.75
C VAL A 152 12.67 -3.17 -11.21
N SER A 153 13.69 -4.00 -11.43
CA SER A 153 13.70 -5.38 -10.96
C SER A 153 13.65 -5.50 -9.44
N THR A 154 14.47 -4.70 -8.73
CA THR A 154 14.53 -4.72 -7.26
C THR A 154 13.21 -4.26 -6.65
N VAL A 155 12.62 -3.18 -7.19
CA VAL A 155 11.36 -2.63 -6.71
C VAL A 155 10.17 -3.54 -7.02
N THR A 156 10.22 -4.25 -8.14
CA THR A 156 9.24 -5.28 -8.47
C THR A 156 9.21 -6.37 -7.40
N LEU A 157 10.36 -6.96 -7.07
CA LEU A 157 10.45 -7.98 -6.02
C LEU A 157 10.01 -7.43 -4.66
N TRP A 158 10.42 -6.21 -4.32
CA TRP A 158 10.03 -5.52 -3.11
C TRP A 158 8.50 -5.44 -2.98
N ALA A 159 7.78 -5.06 -4.03
CA ALA A 159 6.33 -4.88 -3.99
C ALA A 159 5.57 -6.21 -4.05
N THR A 160 5.88 -7.08 -5.04
CA THR A 160 5.08 -8.27 -5.34
C THR A 160 5.35 -9.46 -4.44
N SER A 161 6.52 -9.51 -3.81
CA SER A 161 6.93 -10.61 -2.94
C SER A 161 6.99 -10.18 -1.48
N ASP A 162 7.87 -9.22 -1.19
CA ASP A 162 8.27 -8.98 0.18
C ASP A 162 7.28 -8.11 0.96
N ALA A 163 6.72 -7.06 0.32
CA ALA A 163 5.69 -6.23 0.94
C ALA A 163 4.39 -7.00 1.15
N LEU A 164 3.96 -7.78 0.15
CA LEU A 164 2.78 -8.63 0.24
C LEU A 164 2.92 -9.63 1.39
N ALA A 165 4.05 -10.35 1.45
CA ALA A 165 4.32 -11.32 2.51
C ALA A 165 4.38 -10.67 3.89
N ALA A 166 4.95 -9.46 4.02
CA ALA A 166 4.95 -8.73 5.29
C ALA A 166 3.53 -8.39 5.76
N ILE A 167 2.65 -7.94 4.86
CA ILE A 167 1.24 -7.66 5.17
C ILE A 167 0.52 -8.94 5.62
N GLU A 168 0.77 -10.08 4.97
CA GLU A 168 0.20 -11.39 5.36
C GLU A 168 0.64 -11.80 6.78
N GLU A 169 1.89 -11.54 7.15
CA GLU A 169 2.35 -11.81 8.51
C GLU A 169 1.70 -10.87 9.54
N ILE A 170 1.47 -9.61 9.19
CA ILE A 170 0.75 -8.66 10.05
C ILE A 170 -0.70 -9.12 10.26
N GLN A 171 -1.38 -9.61 9.23
CA GLN A 171 -2.73 -10.21 9.34
C GLN A 171 -2.73 -11.44 10.26
N ALA A 172 -1.72 -12.30 10.14
CA ALA A 172 -1.58 -13.45 11.02
C ALA A 172 -1.39 -13.05 12.49
N ILE A 173 -0.60 -11.99 12.75
CA ILE A 173 -0.38 -11.45 14.10
C ILE A 173 -1.66 -10.76 14.62
N ASP A 174 -2.40 -10.02 13.80
CA ASP A 174 -3.68 -9.42 14.20
C ASP A 174 -4.68 -10.49 14.61
N SER A 175 -4.75 -11.59 13.87
CA SER A 175 -5.60 -12.74 14.16
C SER A 175 -5.16 -13.52 15.40
N ASN A 176 -3.86 -13.59 15.68
CA ASN A 176 -3.26 -14.26 16.83
C ASN A 176 -2.04 -13.47 17.35
N PRO A 177 -2.24 -12.49 18.24
CA PRO A 177 -1.15 -11.65 18.77
C PRO A 177 -0.06 -12.40 19.54
N SER A 178 -0.28 -13.66 19.90
CA SER A 178 0.72 -14.53 20.55
C SER A 178 1.55 -15.36 19.57
N ASP A 179 1.34 -15.27 18.26
CA ASP A 179 2.09 -16.02 17.27
C ASP A 179 3.53 -15.49 17.13
N THR A 180 4.43 -16.15 17.84
CA THR A 180 5.87 -15.81 17.80
C THR A 180 6.51 -16.15 16.47
N THR A 181 5.94 -17.10 15.72
CA THR A 181 6.45 -17.52 14.40
C THR A 181 6.15 -16.43 13.37
N ALA A 182 4.91 -15.93 13.32
CA ALA A 182 4.53 -14.82 12.45
C ALA A 182 5.36 -13.56 12.76
N LYS A 183 5.55 -13.23 14.04
CA LYS A 183 6.43 -12.12 14.45
C LYS A 183 7.87 -12.30 13.98
N GLY A 184 8.41 -13.51 14.09
CA GLY A 184 9.77 -13.80 13.61
C GLY A 184 9.90 -13.67 12.09
N ARG A 185 8.90 -14.08 11.32
CA ARG A 185 8.88 -13.90 9.87
C ARG A 185 8.72 -12.44 9.47
N LEU A 186 7.88 -11.67 10.17
CA LEU A 186 7.73 -10.24 9.92
C LEU A 186 9.07 -9.50 10.09
N VAL A 187 9.81 -9.76 11.17
CA VAL A 187 11.16 -9.19 11.37
C VAL A 187 12.10 -9.52 10.21
N HIS A 188 12.02 -10.74 9.68
CA HIS A 188 12.78 -11.12 8.50
C HIS A 188 12.39 -10.29 7.26
N PHE A 189 11.08 -10.14 6.99
CA PHE A 189 10.62 -9.32 5.87
C PHE A 189 10.96 -7.84 6.02
N GLU A 190 10.89 -7.28 7.23
CA GLU A 190 11.34 -5.90 7.48
C GLU A 190 12.82 -5.70 7.09
N GLN A 191 13.67 -6.68 7.38
CA GLN A 191 15.09 -6.64 6.99
C GLN A 191 15.28 -6.74 5.47
N VAL A 192 14.54 -7.63 4.81
CA VAL A 192 14.58 -7.79 3.35
C VAL A 192 14.09 -6.52 2.67
N LEU A 193 12.95 -5.99 3.06
CA LEU A 193 12.36 -4.76 2.52
C LEU A 193 13.30 -3.55 2.68
N THR A 194 13.99 -3.45 3.82
CA THR A 194 14.99 -2.38 4.05
C THR A 194 16.17 -2.55 3.10
N ARG A 195 16.73 -3.76 2.99
CA ARG A 195 17.85 -4.06 2.10
C ARG A 195 17.51 -3.74 0.64
N ASP A 196 16.34 -4.16 0.18
CA ASP A 196 15.96 -4.03 -1.23
C ASP A 196 15.66 -2.56 -1.57
N ARG A 197 15.09 -1.80 -0.64
CA ARG A 197 14.98 -0.35 -0.78
C ARG A 197 16.36 0.31 -0.88
N ASP A 198 17.27 0.00 0.03
CA ASP A 198 18.61 0.59 0.06
C ASP A 198 19.39 0.22 -1.21
N GLN A 199 19.19 -0.99 -1.74
CA GLN A 199 19.76 -1.43 -3.02
C GLN A 199 19.18 -0.61 -4.18
N ALA A 200 17.86 -0.46 -4.28
CA ALA A 200 17.23 0.33 -5.33
C ALA A 200 17.64 1.81 -5.29
N GLU A 201 17.75 2.41 -4.09
CA GLU A 201 18.27 3.77 -3.90
C GLU A 201 19.74 3.89 -4.34
N SER A 202 20.58 2.87 -4.07
CA SER A 202 21.97 2.83 -4.54
C SER A 202 22.08 2.75 -6.06
N GLU A 203 21.27 1.94 -6.70
CA GLU A 203 21.21 1.79 -8.16
C GLU A 203 20.72 3.10 -8.82
N LEU A 204 19.72 3.75 -8.25
CA LEU A 204 19.26 5.08 -8.68
C LEU A 204 20.38 6.12 -8.54
N GLY A 205 21.11 6.14 -7.43
CA GLY A 205 22.26 7.01 -7.23
C GLY A 205 23.39 6.77 -8.24
N ALA A 206 23.58 5.54 -8.72
CA ALA A 206 24.53 5.24 -9.79
C ALA A 206 24.07 5.82 -11.15
N ALA A 207 22.76 5.73 -11.47
CA ALA A 207 22.18 6.39 -12.64
C ALA A 207 22.32 7.92 -12.57
N ASP A 208 22.00 8.53 -11.44
CA ASP A 208 22.17 9.95 -11.16
C ASP A 208 23.61 10.42 -11.41
N SER A 209 24.56 9.63 -10.95
CA SER A 209 25.98 9.94 -11.11
C SER A 209 26.43 9.95 -12.57
N LEU A 210 25.92 9.01 -13.39
CA LEU A 210 26.19 8.96 -14.83
C LEU A 210 25.54 10.14 -15.57
N LEU A 211 24.33 10.48 -15.20
CA LEU A 211 23.57 11.58 -15.79
C LEU A 211 24.01 12.94 -15.25
N GLN A 212 24.76 12.99 -14.15
CA GLN A 212 25.13 14.20 -13.41
C GLN A 212 23.90 15.06 -13.09
N THR A 213 22.81 14.43 -12.70
CA THR A 213 21.52 15.02 -12.32
C THR A 213 20.84 14.14 -11.28
N HIS A 214 19.77 14.65 -10.69
CA HIS A 214 18.93 13.83 -9.81
C HIS A 214 17.66 13.45 -10.54
N LEU A 215 17.42 12.14 -10.64
CA LEU A 215 16.15 11.57 -11.06
C LEU A 215 15.10 11.66 -9.94
N PRO A 216 13.80 11.49 -10.24
CA PRO A 216 12.78 11.42 -9.21
C PRO A 216 13.12 10.33 -8.16
N ALA A 217 13.03 10.68 -6.88
CA ALA A 217 13.30 9.74 -5.79
C ALA A 217 12.29 8.60 -5.77
N LEU A 218 12.71 7.43 -5.29
CA LEU A 218 11.84 6.30 -5.03
C LEU A 218 10.90 6.61 -3.87
N ASN A 219 9.61 6.29 -4.05
CA ASN A 219 8.58 6.47 -3.04
C ASN A 219 8.23 5.15 -2.35
N LEU A 220 9.22 4.50 -1.75
CA LEU A 220 9.04 3.27 -0.98
C LEU A 220 8.77 3.55 0.49
N ALA A 221 7.89 2.75 1.09
CA ALA A 221 7.62 2.80 2.53
C ALA A 221 8.91 2.62 3.33
N LYS A 222 9.10 3.47 4.35
CA LYS A 222 10.21 3.34 5.29
C LYS A 222 9.85 2.29 6.33
N VAL A 223 10.49 1.16 6.23
CA VAL A 223 10.38 0.09 7.23
C VAL A 223 11.37 0.40 8.36
N GLN A 224 10.86 0.59 9.57
CA GLN A 224 11.72 0.69 10.76
C GLN A 224 11.86 -0.73 11.31
N ALA A 225 13.07 -1.27 11.27
CA ALA A 225 13.34 -2.58 11.83
C ALA A 225 12.89 -2.60 13.31
N SER A 226 11.99 -3.54 13.63
CA SER A 226 11.57 -3.77 15.01
C SER A 226 12.80 -4.21 15.80
N VAL A 227 13.27 -3.35 16.70
CA VAL A 227 14.37 -3.71 17.59
C VAL A 227 13.84 -4.81 18.53
N SER A 228 14.24 -6.05 18.28
CA SER A 228 13.95 -7.19 19.17
C SER A 228 14.56 -6.88 20.54
N SER A 229 13.68 -6.53 21.49
CA SER A 229 14.04 -6.31 22.90
C SER A 229 14.01 -7.64 23.63
#